data_75c4475cfc1d11ff838e47b2dc72bd2e
#
_entry.id   75c4475cfc1d11ff838e47b2dc72bd2e
#
_cell.length_a   1.000
_cell.length_b   1.000
_cell.length_c   1.000
_cell.angle_alpha   90.00
_cell.angle_beta   90.00
_cell.angle_gamma   90.00
#
_symmetry.space_group_name_H-M   'P 1'
#
loop_
_entity.id
_entity.type
_entity.pdbx_description
1 polymer ?
#
loop_
_entity_poly.entity_id
_entity_poly.type
_entity_poly.pdbx_seq_one_letter_code
_entity_poly.pdbx_strand_id
1 'polypeptide(L)'
;MRIAFCIPGNQFSSRFLNSWTNLIKALDPSWEWFFINGYVPNIFFNRQALLERAKMLRPTHYMWIDSDQVFSWNNFIKLVEHNVPIVSGLYHRSFGFDGSGPKDKFAGALLGGATIRDKDIKNRKGLMEVHANGMGFMLVQRQVFDLVVNPFYSNNPDTWEDFSFAEKARAKGFKSYVDPEIIVGHEKMVVI
;
A
#
# COMPACT_ATOMS: atom_id res chain seq x y z
N MET A 1 15.63 -6.15 11.02
CA MET A 1 14.86 -6.02 9.75
C MET A 1 15.43 -4.85 8.95
N ARG A 2 15.40 -4.89 7.61
CA ARG A 2 15.77 -3.75 6.73
C ARG A 2 14.54 -3.34 5.93
N ILE A 3 14.09 -2.11 6.06
CA ILE A 3 12.83 -1.64 5.50
C ILE A 3 13.07 -0.50 4.52
N ALA A 4 12.57 -0.62 3.29
CA ALA A 4 12.49 0.48 2.34
C ALA A 4 11.07 1.06 2.38
N PHE A 5 10.91 2.25 2.92
CA PHE A 5 9.67 3.02 2.85
C PHE A 5 9.62 3.74 1.50
N CYS A 6 8.78 3.23 0.60
CA CYS A 6 8.59 3.75 -0.76
C CYS A 6 7.37 4.68 -0.77
N ILE A 7 7.61 5.96 -0.93
CA ILE A 7 6.57 6.98 -0.77
C ILE A 7 6.45 7.80 -2.06
N PRO A 8 5.52 7.43 -2.97
CA PRO A 8 5.24 8.22 -4.17
C PRO A 8 4.53 9.51 -3.79
N GLY A 9 5.00 10.65 -4.29
CA GLY A 9 4.36 11.94 -4.08
C GLY A 9 5.35 13.09 -3.99
N ASN A 10 4.85 14.30 -4.20
CA ASN A 10 5.63 15.55 -4.16
C ASN A 10 5.14 16.53 -3.08
N GLN A 11 4.05 16.19 -2.39
CA GLN A 11 3.47 17.00 -1.31
C GLN A 11 3.11 16.10 -0.14
N PHE A 12 3.31 16.62 1.06
CA PHE A 12 3.01 15.95 2.31
C PHE A 12 2.22 16.87 3.20
N SER A 13 1.06 16.42 3.67
CA SER A 13 0.27 17.18 4.64
C SER A 13 0.93 17.17 6.02
N SER A 14 0.52 18.09 6.88
CA SER A 14 0.94 18.09 8.29
C SER A 14 0.50 16.81 9.01
N ARG A 15 -0.63 16.20 8.60
CA ARG A 15 -1.13 14.94 9.17
C ARG A 15 -0.25 13.76 8.73
N PHE A 16 0.14 13.71 7.46
CA PHE A 16 1.10 12.71 6.99
C PHE A 16 2.42 12.84 7.76
N LEU A 17 2.97 14.05 7.88
CA LEU A 17 4.24 14.28 8.60
C LEU A 17 4.14 13.85 10.06
N ASN A 18 3.00 14.10 10.71
CA ASN A 18 2.77 13.63 12.08
C ASN A 18 2.72 12.09 12.15
N SER A 19 1.98 11.42 11.24
CA SER A 19 1.94 9.95 11.14
C SER A 19 3.34 9.38 10.93
N TRP A 20 4.10 9.95 9.99
CA TRP A 20 5.47 9.55 9.67
C TRP A 20 6.42 9.71 10.85
N THR A 21 6.41 10.88 11.51
CA THR A 21 7.27 11.16 12.67
C THR A 21 7.00 10.18 13.82
N ASN A 22 5.72 9.87 14.09
CA ASN A 22 5.35 8.92 15.13
C ASN A 22 5.75 7.50 14.76
N LEU A 23 5.64 7.10 13.48
CA LEU A 23 6.12 5.82 13.00
C LEU A 23 7.62 5.66 13.24
N ILE A 24 8.45 6.62 12.79
CA ILE A 24 9.91 6.53 12.91
C ILE A 24 10.35 6.45 14.38
N LYS A 25 9.70 7.20 15.27
CA LYS A 25 9.97 7.13 16.72
C LYS A 25 9.63 5.78 17.35
N ALA A 26 8.69 5.04 16.77
CA ALA A 26 8.20 3.78 17.28
C ALA A 26 8.90 2.54 16.67
N LEU A 27 9.75 2.74 15.66
CA LEU A 27 10.51 1.63 15.07
C LEU A 27 11.48 1.04 16.09
N ASP A 28 11.65 -0.28 16.04
CA ASP A 28 12.68 -0.98 16.80
C ASP A 28 14.07 -0.39 16.44
N PRO A 29 14.87 0.06 17.42
CA PRO A 29 16.18 0.65 17.17
C PRO A 29 17.17 -0.28 16.43
N SER A 30 16.94 -1.59 16.46
CA SER A 30 17.75 -2.57 15.72
C SER A 30 17.41 -2.66 14.24
N TRP A 31 16.31 -2.04 13.81
CA TRP A 31 15.90 -2.06 12.42
C TRP A 31 16.60 -0.96 11.62
N GLU A 32 17.10 -1.32 10.45
CA GLU A 32 17.58 -0.37 9.46
C GLU A 32 16.46 0.03 8.54
N TRP A 33 16.31 1.32 8.27
CA TRP A 33 15.25 1.81 7.41
C TRP A 33 15.73 2.90 6.46
N PHE A 34 15.06 3.01 5.32
CA PHE A 34 15.37 3.95 4.25
C PHE A 34 14.09 4.67 3.81
N PHE A 35 14.18 5.98 3.67
CA PHE A 35 13.12 6.79 3.10
C PHE A 35 13.39 7.00 1.60
N ILE A 36 12.51 6.50 0.74
CA ILE A 36 12.65 6.56 -0.70
C ILE A 36 11.44 7.27 -1.27
N ASN A 37 11.61 8.53 -1.61
CA ASN A 37 10.57 9.37 -2.18
C ASN A 37 10.91 9.75 -3.62
N GLY A 38 9.89 9.96 -4.41
CA GLY A 38 9.97 10.47 -5.77
C GLY A 38 8.60 10.83 -6.31
N TYR A 39 8.61 11.66 -7.32
CA TYR A 39 7.42 12.08 -8.03
C TYR A 39 7.66 12.03 -9.54
N VAL A 40 6.81 11.27 -10.21
CA VAL A 40 6.60 11.30 -11.66
C VAL A 40 5.09 11.34 -11.86
N PRO A 41 4.53 12.16 -12.75
CA PRO A 41 3.08 12.32 -12.93
C PRO A 41 2.33 11.01 -13.16
N ASN A 42 2.97 10.05 -13.81
CA ASN A 42 2.40 8.71 -14.03
C ASN A 42 2.78 7.79 -12.88
N ILE A 43 1.79 7.29 -12.16
CA ILE A 43 1.99 6.47 -10.95
C ILE A 43 2.72 5.15 -11.24
N PHE A 44 2.51 4.52 -12.40
CA PHE A 44 3.21 3.29 -12.80
C PHE A 44 4.72 3.51 -12.85
N PHE A 45 5.15 4.55 -13.58
CA PHE A 45 6.57 4.88 -13.70
C PHE A 45 7.16 5.33 -12.36
N ASN A 46 6.37 6.03 -11.55
CA ASN A 46 6.81 6.47 -10.24
C ASN A 46 7.10 5.28 -9.31
N ARG A 47 6.14 4.35 -9.18
CA ARG A 47 6.33 3.14 -8.36
C ARG A 47 7.48 2.28 -8.89
N GLN A 48 7.62 2.13 -10.21
CA GLN A 48 8.74 1.37 -10.78
C GLN A 48 10.09 2.01 -10.45
N ALA A 49 10.22 3.32 -10.62
CA ALA A 49 11.45 4.05 -10.31
C ALA A 49 11.82 3.96 -8.81
N LEU A 50 10.82 4.07 -7.93
CA LEU A 50 11.03 3.90 -6.49
C LEU A 50 11.47 2.48 -6.14
N LEU A 51 10.85 1.46 -6.76
CA LEU A 51 11.23 0.06 -6.54
C LEU A 51 12.68 -0.21 -6.95
N GLU A 52 13.11 0.27 -8.13
CA GLU A 52 14.48 0.07 -8.59
C GLU A 52 15.51 0.72 -7.65
N ARG A 53 15.23 1.94 -7.18
CA ARG A 53 16.06 2.61 -6.18
C ARG A 53 16.09 1.84 -4.85
N ALA A 54 14.94 1.34 -4.41
CA ALA A 54 14.81 0.56 -3.18
C ALA A 54 15.59 -0.77 -3.25
N LYS A 55 15.53 -1.47 -4.38
CA LYS A 55 16.26 -2.73 -4.60
C LYS A 55 17.77 -2.60 -4.42
N MET A 56 18.35 -1.45 -4.78
CA MET A 56 19.79 -1.18 -4.59
C MET A 56 20.21 -1.23 -3.12
N LEU A 57 19.30 -0.94 -2.21
CA LEU A 57 19.53 -0.96 -0.77
C LEU A 57 19.34 -2.34 -0.14
N ARG A 58 18.93 -3.34 -0.93
CA ARG A 58 18.71 -4.74 -0.51
C ARG A 58 17.85 -4.87 0.75
N PRO A 59 16.66 -4.24 0.82
CA PRO A 59 15.81 -4.35 2.00
C PRO A 59 15.25 -5.76 2.13
N THR A 60 14.80 -6.12 3.32
CA THR A 60 14.02 -7.35 3.56
C THR A 60 12.54 -7.14 3.29
N HIS A 61 12.08 -5.88 3.45
CA HIS A 61 10.68 -5.47 3.30
C HIS A 61 10.59 -4.13 2.58
N TYR A 62 9.55 -3.98 1.77
CA TYR A 62 9.17 -2.74 1.12
C TYR A 62 7.83 -2.29 1.71
N MET A 63 7.81 -1.12 2.35
CA MET A 63 6.59 -0.51 2.84
C MET A 63 6.17 0.63 1.91
N TRP A 64 5.08 0.43 1.20
CA TRP A 64 4.47 1.43 0.35
C TRP A 64 3.50 2.29 1.14
N ILE A 65 3.65 3.61 1.08
CA ILE A 65 2.77 4.57 1.74
C ILE A 65 2.54 5.72 0.76
N ASP A 66 1.30 5.94 0.32
CA ASP A 66 1.00 7.12 -0.50
C ASP A 66 1.07 8.39 0.34
N SER A 67 1.51 9.48 -0.27
CA SER A 67 1.79 10.75 0.43
C SER A 67 0.55 11.45 1.02
N ASP A 68 -0.65 10.94 0.72
CA ASP A 68 -1.94 11.40 1.22
C ASP A 68 -2.59 10.43 2.25
N GLN A 69 -1.81 9.48 2.78
CA GLN A 69 -2.27 8.56 3.82
C GLN A 69 -2.05 9.15 5.22
N VAL A 70 -3.02 8.92 6.11
CA VAL A 70 -2.92 9.24 7.54
C VAL A 70 -3.07 7.96 8.34
N PHE A 71 -2.05 7.61 9.12
CA PHE A 71 -1.96 6.31 9.76
C PHE A 71 -1.36 6.39 11.17
N SER A 72 -1.65 5.39 11.99
CA SER A 72 -0.96 5.17 13.26
C SER A 72 0.30 4.32 13.04
N TRP A 73 1.37 4.56 13.81
CA TRP A 73 2.55 3.70 13.82
C TRP A 73 2.18 2.22 14.09
N ASN A 74 1.18 1.98 14.95
CA ASN A 74 0.70 0.64 15.30
C ASN A 74 0.10 -0.09 14.08
N ASN A 75 -0.46 0.63 13.11
CA ASN A 75 -0.93 0.02 11.85
C ASN A 75 0.21 -0.68 11.11
N PHE A 76 1.39 -0.04 11.04
CA PHE A 76 2.58 -0.62 10.42
C PHE A 76 3.10 -1.83 11.21
N ILE A 77 3.19 -1.73 12.54
CA ILE A 77 3.67 -2.84 13.37
C ILE A 77 2.79 -4.08 13.21
N LYS A 78 1.48 -3.91 13.19
CA LYS A 78 0.54 -5.02 12.92
C LYS A 78 0.78 -5.67 11.55
N LEU A 79 1.07 -4.89 10.50
CA LEU A 79 1.42 -5.47 9.19
C LEU A 79 2.68 -6.34 9.27
N VAL A 80 3.70 -5.89 10.02
CA VAL A 80 4.93 -6.67 10.23
C VAL A 80 4.67 -7.96 10.99
N GLU A 81 3.84 -7.92 12.04
CA GLU A 81 3.51 -9.06 12.89
C GLU A 81 2.81 -10.19 12.12
N HIS A 82 2.04 -9.87 11.07
CA HIS A 82 1.42 -10.89 10.22
C HIS A 82 2.42 -11.78 9.49
N ASN A 83 3.61 -11.29 9.22
CA ASN A 83 4.72 -12.03 8.59
C ASN A 83 4.31 -12.84 7.33
N VAL A 84 3.52 -12.23 6.45
CA VAL A 84 3.10 -12.81 5.16
C VAL A 84 3.71 -12.03 4.00
N PRO A 85 3.86 -12.64 2.80
CA PRO A 85 4.55 -12.00 1.68
C PRO A 85 3.95 -10.66 1.23
N ILE A 86 2.63 -10.51 1.25
CA ILE A 86 1.92 -9.28 0.84
C ILE A 86 0.77 -9.04 1.79
N VAL A 87 0.78 -7.91 2.47
CA VAL A 87 -0.31 -7.49 3.37
C VAL A 87 -0.50 -5.98 3.33
N SER A 88 -1.75 -5.53 3.42
CA SER A 88 -2.05 -4.10 3.51
C SER A 88 -3.12 -3.77 4.54
N GLY A 89 -3.14 -2.52 4.95
CA GLY A 89 -4.31 -1.89 5.54
C GLY A 89 -5.30 -1.48 4.46
N LEU A 90 -6.51 -1.16 4.88
CA LEU A 90 -7.58 -0.67 4.04
C LEU A 90 -7.66 0.85 4.11
N TYR A 91 -8.03 1.47 3.00
CA TYR A 91 -8.42 2.88 2.93
C TYR A 91 -9.53 3.08 1.91
N HIS A 92 -10.39 4.07 2.15
CA HIS A 92 -11.49 4.34 1.23
C HIS A 92 -10.96 4.90 -0.09
N ARG A 93 -11.58 4.47 -1.19
CA ARG A 93 -11.28 5.03 -2.51
C ARG A 93 -11.59 6.52 -2.53
N SER A 94 -10.82 7.26 -3.33
CA SER A 94 -11.21 8.64 -3.64
C SER A 94 -12.54 8.64 -4.39
N PHE A 95 -13.44 9.49 -3.97
CA PHE A 95 -14.65 9.82 -4.69
C PHE A 95 -14.33 10.90 -5.71
N GLY A 96 -15.12 11.00 -6.80
CA GLY A 96 -14.94 12.01 -7.85
C GLY A 96 -14.65 13.41 -7.29
N PHE A 97 -14.25 14.33 -8.14
CA PHE A 97 -13.83 15.69 -7.75
C PHE A 97 -14.85 16.44 -6.88
N ASP A 98 -16.11 16.02 -6.86
CA ASP A 98 -17.22 16.58 -6.09
C ASP A 98 -17.56 15.80 -4.81
N GLY A 99 -16.85 14.73 -4.48
CA GLY A 99 -17.12 13.91 -3.31
C GLY A 99 -18.39 13.05 -3.39
N SER A 100 -19.02 12.94 -4.56
CA SER A 100 -20.33 12.29 -4.76
C SER A 100 -20.32 10.77 -4.83
N GLY A 101 -19.15 10.13 -4.76
CA GLY A 101 -19.02 8.67 -4.87
C GLY A 101 -19.44 7.92 -3.59
N PRO A 102 -19.64 6.58 -3.69
CA PRO A 102 -20.03 5.75 -2.55
C PRO A 102 -18.91 5.70 -1.50
N LYS A 103 -19.21 6.16 -0.29
CA LYS A 103 -18.25 6.28 0.84
C LYS A 103 -17.89 4.94 1.50
N ASP A 104 -18.54 3.84 1.10
CA ASP A 104 -18.38 2.49 1.66
C ASP A 104 -17.41 1.59 0.89
N LYS A 105 -16.66 2.12 -0.09
CA LYS A 105 -15.76 1.34 -0.95
C LYS A 105 -14.30 1.56 -0.58
N PHE A 106 -13.60 0.46 -0.34
CA PHE A 106 -12.15 0.45 -0.15
C PHE A 106 -11.39 0.29 -1.48
N ALA A 107 -10.12 0.66 -1.46
CA ALA A 107 -9.19 0.42 -2.56
C ALA A 107 -8.74 -1.05 -2.54
N GLY A 108 -9.56 -1.94 -3.06
CA GLY A 108 -9.28 -3.37 -3.10
C GLY A 108 -10.45 -4.18 -3.66
N ALA A 109 -10.17 -5.44 -3.99
CA ALA A 109 -11.14 -6.37 -4.56
C ALA A 109 -11.09 -7.73 -3.87
N LEU A 110 -12.26 -8.28 -3.54
CA LEU A 110 -12.46 -9.65 -3.07
C LEU A 110 -11.98 -10.66 -4.12
N LEU A 111 -11.78 -11.91 -3.73
CA LEU A 111 -11.34 -13.01 -4.64
C LEU A 111 -12.23 -13.14 -5.90
N GLY A 112 -13.51 -12.80 -5.81
CA GLY A 112 -14.45 -12.76 -6.95
C GLY A 112 -14.37 -11.47 -7.79
N GLY A 113 -13.42 -10.56 -7.55
CA GLY A 113 -13.26 -9.30 -8.29
C GLY A 113 -14.16 -8.15 -7.81
N ALA A 114 -15.12 -8.40 -6.92
CA ALA A 114 -15.98 -7.35 -6.38
C ALA A 114 -15.19 -6.41 -5.46
N THR A 115 -15.49 -5.10 -5.53
CA THR A 115 -14.87 -4.10 -4.63
C THR A 115 -15.18 -4.41 -3.16
N ILE A 116 -14.16 -4.33 -2.30
CA ILE A 116 -14.33 -4.47 -0.85
C ILE A 116 -15.16 -3.30 -0.31
N ARG A 117 -16.14 -3.59 0.54
CA ARG A 117 -17.04 -2.62 1.17
C ARG A 117 -17.05 -2.77 2.69
N ASP A 118 -17.54 -1.77 3.40
CA ASP A 118 -17.72 -1.80 4.87
C ASP A 118 -18.41 -3.07 5.36
N LYS A 119 -19.46 -3.54 4.64
CA LYS A 119 -20.19 -4.77 4.99
C LYS A 119 -19.31 -6.04 4.94
N ASP A 120 -18.30 -6.06 4.08
CA ASP A 120 -17.45 -7.23 3.85
C ASP A 120 -16.40 -7.38 4.95
N ILE A 121 -16.08 -6.29 5.67
CA ILE A 121 -15.09 -6.26 6.76
C ILE A 121 -15.73 -6.18 8.14
N LYS A 122 -17.03 -5.89 8.22
CA LYS A 122 -17.75 -5.74 9.49
C LYS A 122 -17.60 -6.99 10.35
N ASN A 123 -17.09 -6.82 11.58
CA ASN A 123 -16.84 -7.90 12.54
C ASN A 123 -15.81 -8.96 12.10
N ARG A 124 -15.07 -8.73 11.03
CA ARG A 124 -13.96 -9.61 10.67
C ARG A 124 -12.73 -9.31 11.50
N LYS A 125 -12.04 -10.37 11.90
CA LYS A 125 -10.74 -10.32 12.58
C LYS A 125 -9.73 -11.15 11.82
N GLY A 126 -8.47 -10.75 11.92
CA GLY A 126 -7.37 -11.43 11.26
C GLY A 126 -7.32 -11.20 9.74
N LEU A 127 -6.39 -11.84 9.10
CA LEU A 127 -6.14 -11.65 7.67
C LEU A 127 -7.29 -12.14 6.80
N MET A 128 -7.63 -11.34 5.80
CA MET A 128 -8.56 -11.68 4.74
C MET A 128 -7.79 -11.78 3.41
N GLU A 129 -7.80 -12.95 2.76
CA GLU A 129 -7.25 -13.09 1.41
C GLU A 129 -8.11 -12.31 0.42
N VAL A 130 -7.46 -11.55 -0.46
CA VAL A 130 -8.10 -10.69 -1.46
C VAL A 130 -7.51 -10.92 -2.85
N HIS A 131 -8.26 -10.55 -3.89
CA HIS A 131 -7.77 -10.60 -5.26
C HIS A 131 -6.67 -9.55 -5.48
N ALA A 132 -6.95 -8.31 -5.09
CA ALA A 132 -6.03 -7.19 -5.15
C ALA A 132 -6.35 -6.17 -4.06
N ASN A 133 -5.40 -5.33 -3.71
CA ASN A 133 -5.57 -4.22 -2.78
C ASN A 133 -4.70 -3.03 -3.23
N GLY A 134 -5.14 -1.83 -2.89
CA GLY A 134 -4.39 -0.63 -3.18
C GLY A 134 -3.05 -0.59 -2.46
N MET A 135 -2.06 0.01 -3.09
CA MET A 135 -0.69 0.09 -2.57
C MET A 135 -0.45 1.30 -1.66
N GLY A 136 -1.48 2.05 -1.31
CA GLY A 136 -1.33 3.26 -0.48
C GLY A 136 -0.90 2.99 0.96
N PHE A 137 -1.05 1.74 1.47
CA PHE A 137 -0.51 1.31 2.77
C PHE A 137 -0.28 -0.21 2.74
N MET A 138 0.82 -0.65 2.11
CA MET A 138 1.10 -2.06 1.83
C MET A 138 2.53 -2.45 2.19
N LEU A 139 2.67 -3.54 2.94
CA LEU A 139 3.96 -4.17 3.23
C LEU A 139 4.16 -5.39 2.32
N VAL A 140 5.34 -5.45 1.66
CA VAL A 140 5.71 -6.52 0.74
C VAL A 140 7.07 -7.07 1.14
N GLN A 141 7.19 -8.39 1.30
CA GLN A 141 8.48 -9.04 1.53
C GLN A 141 9.32 -9.06 0.25
N ARG A 142 10.64 -8.95 0.40
CA ARG A 142 11.61 -8.91 -0.70
C ARG A 142 11.41 -10.00 -1.74
N GLN A 143 11.19 -11.24 -1.32
CA GLN A 143 11.03 -12.40 -2.21
C GLN A 143 9.97 -12.20 -3.30
N VAL A 144 8.94 -11.39 -3.04
CA VAL A 144 7.90 -11.08 -4.04
C VAL A 144 8.50 -10.30 -5.20
N PHE A 145 9.23 -9.21 -4.92
CA PHE A 145 9.85 -8.39 -5.97
C PHE A 145 11.11 -9.02 -6.59
N ASP A 146 11.68 -10.05 -5.98
CA ASP A 146 12.73 -10.86 -6.59
C ASP A 146 12.18 -11.77 -7.71
N LEU A 147 10.90 -12.20 -7.62
CA LEU A 147 10.25 -13.10 -8.57
C LEU A 147 9.26 -12.41 -9.53
N VAL A 148 8.72 -11.25 -9.15
CA VAL A 148 7.75 -10.49 -9.97
C VAL A 148 8.49 -9.43 -10.76
N VAL A 149 8.61 -9.65 -12.06
CA VAL A 149 9.27 -8.72 -13.00
C VAL A 149 8.29 -7.64 -13.46
N ASN A 150 8.75 -6.39 -13.53
CA ASN A 150 7.93 -5.23 -13.94
C ASN A 150 6.54 -5.24 -13.28
N PRO A 151 6.48 -5.25 -11.94
CA PRO A 151 5.26 -5.54 -11.18
C PRO A 151 4.11 -4.60 -11.53
N PHE A 152 4.41 -3.34 -11.82
CA PHE A 152 3.40 -2.30 -12.00
C PHE A 152 2.96 -2.10 -13.45
N TYR A 153 3.66 -2.70 -14.42
CA TYR A 153 3.31 -2.58 -15.84
C TYR A 153 2.18 -3.54 -16.22
N SER A 154 1.20 -3.05 -16.97
CA SER A 154 0.16 -3.88 -17.59
C SER A 154 0.08 -3.60 -19.09
N ASN A 155 -0.13 -4.65 -19.88
CA ASN A 155 -0.48 -4.52 -21.30
C ASN A 155 -1.96 -4.11 -21.50
N ASN A 156 -2.78 -4.24 -20.45
CA ASN A 156 -4.16 -3.78 -20.48
C ASN A 156 -4.22 -2.35 -19.91
N PRO A 157 -4.59 -1.34 -20.74
CA PRO A 157 -4.64 0.06 -20.30
C PRO A 157 -5.67 0.33 -19.21
N ASP A 158 -6.66 -0.55 -19.04
CA ASP A 158 -7.71 -0.44 -18.01
C ASP A 158 -7.29 -1.05 -16.67
N THR A 159 -6.10 -1.67 -16.59
CA THR A 159 -5.60 -2.27 -15.36
C THR A 159 -4.71 -1.29 -14.59
N TRP A 160 -5.11 -0.97 -13.36
CA TRP A 160 -4.32 -0.16 -12.44
C TRP A 160 -3.05 -0.89 -11.99
N GLU A 161 -2.02 -0.15 -11.58
CA GLU A 161 -0.71 -0.69 -11.21
C GLU A 161 -0.76 -1.67 -10.03
N ASP A 162 -1.62 -1.42 -9.06
CA ASP A 162 -1.83 -2.25 -7.89
C ASP A 162 -2.49 -3.60 -8.26
N PHE A 163 -3.45 -3.58 -9.18
CA PHE A 163 -4.05 -4.80 -9.73
C PHE A 163 -3.06 -5.59 -10.59
N SER A 164 -2.28 -4.91 -11.46
CA SER A 164 -1.21 -5.54 -12.23
C SER A 164 -0.21 -6.24 -11.31
N PHE A 165 0.21 -5.59 -10.24
CA PHE A 165 1.09 -6.18 -9.23
C PHE A 165 0.47 -7.43 -8.60
N ALA A 166 -0.78 -7.33 -8.13
CA ALA A 166 -1.47 -8.43 -7.45
C ALA A 166 -1.65 -9.66 -8.37
N GLU A 167 -2.03 -9.46 -9.63
CA GLU A 167 -2.18 -10.53 -10.62
C GLU A 167 -0.84 -11.23 -10.89
N LYS A 168 0.23 -10.47 -11.09
CA LYS A 168 1.57 -11.03 -11.33
C LYS A 168 2.12 -11.76 -10.10
N ALA A 169 1.89 -11.23 -8.91
CA ALA A 169 2.27 -11.88 -7.66
C ALA A 169 1.51 -13.22 -7.51
N ARG A 170 0.22 -13.23 -7.78
CA ARG A 170 -0.62 -14.43 -7.76
C ARG A 170 -0.14 -15.47 -8.76
N ALA A 171 0.24 -15.07 -9.98
CA ALA A 171 0.81 -15.96 -11.00
C ALA A 171 2.15 -16.61 -10.55
N LYS A 172 2.83 -16.00 -9.56
CA LYS A 172 4.03 -16.55 -8.90
C LYS A 172 3.73 -17.31 -7.60
N GLY A 173 2.44 -17.55 -7.29
CA GLY A 173 2.00 -18.28 -6.11
C GLY A 173 1.88 -17.45 -4.83
N PHE A 174 2.06 -16.12 -4.88
CA PHE A 174 1.87 -15.26 -3.73
C PHE A 174 0.40 -14.86 -3.58
N LYS A 175 -0.10 -14.95 -2.37
CA LYS A 175 -1.42 -14.47 -1.99
C LYS A 175 -1.33 -13.05 -1.43
N SER A 176 -2.32 -12.22 -1.73
CA SER A 176 -2.47 -10.88 -1.15
C SER A 176 -3.48 -10.90 -0.02
N TYR A 177 -3.15 -10.21 1.07
CA TYR A 177 -4.01 -10.13 2.25
C TYR A 177 -4.28 -8.67 2.63
N VAL A 178 -5.44 -8.45 3.24
CA VAL A 178 -5.74 -7.24 3.99
C VAL A 178 -6.01 -7.59 5.46
N ASP A 179 -5.67 -6.68 6.36
CA ASP A 179 -6.14 -6.74 7.72
C ASP A 179 -7.34 -5.79 7.89
N PRO A 180 -8.57 -6.32 8.07
CA PRO A 180 -9.78 -5.51 8.24
C PRO A 180 -9.76 -4.57 9.46
N GLU A 181 -8.90 -4.84 10.44
CA GLU A 181 -8.75 -4.00 11.63
C GLU A 181 -7.77 -2.83 11.40
N ILE A 182 -7.04 -2.81 10.28
CA ILE A 182 -6.14 -1.74 9.88
C ILE A 182 -6.83 -0.86 8.83
N ILE A 183 -7.48 0.21 9.28
CA ILE A 183 -8.07 1.22 8.39
C ILE A 183 -7.26 2.50 8.53
N VAL A 184 -6.69 2.98 7.42
CA VAL A 184 -5.93 4.23 7.37
C VAL A 184 -6.73 5.33 6.68
N GLY A 185 -6.46 6.58 7.05
CA GLY A 185 -7.10 7.75 6.45
C GLY A 185 -6.53 8.03 5.07
N HIS A 186 -7.35 8.57 4.18
CA HIS A 186 -6.98 8.99 2.83
C HIS A 186 -7.38 10.43 2.63
N GLU A 187 -6.41 11.34 2.68
CA GLU A 187 -6.65 12.77 2.52
C GLU A 187 -6.87 13.12 1.05
N LYS A 188 -7.89 13.93 0.79
CA LYS A 188 -8.08 14.58 -0.51
C LYS A 188 -8.21 16.07 -0.29
N MET A 189 -7.36 16.83 -0.97
CA MET A 189 -7.55 18.28 -1.04
C MET A 189 -8.72 18.55 -1.97
N VAL A 190 -9.76 19.17 -1.44
CA VAL A 190 -10.85 19.75 -2.24
C VAL A 190 -10.50 21.23 -2.41
N VAL A 191 -10.27 21.67 -3.64
CA VAL A 191 -10.18 23.08 -3.97
C VAL A 191 -11.61 23.59 -4.09
N ILE A 192 -12.01 24.47 -3.16
CA ILE A 192 -13.31 25.15 -3.13
C ILE A 192 -13.19 26.43 -3.96
#